data_1342ba4f81e49f31a6b8bf22a0ba77ee
#
_entry.id   1342ba4f81e49f31a6b8bf22a0ba77ee
#
_cell.length_a   1.000
_cell.length_b   1.000
_cell.length_c   1.000
_cell.angle_alpha   90.00
_cell.angle_beta   90.00
_cell.angle_gamma   90.00
#
_symmetry.space_group_name_H-M   'P 1'
#
loop_
_entity.id
_entity.type
_entity.pdbx_description
1 polymer ?
#
loop_
_entity_poly.entity_id
_entity_poly.type
_entity_poly.pdbx_seq_one_letter_code
_entity_poly.pdbx_strand_id
1 'polypeptide(L)' 'MKIDKHYDPTDDLERELLQELDDIARQLQGKITYSSYGNSMGKSSKTVTIEYDITE' A
#
# COMPACT_ATOMS: atom_id res chain seq x y z
N MET A 1 13.88 2.16 4.81
CA MET A 1 12.88 1.28 5.41
C MET A 1 11.69 1.08 4.51
N LYS A 2 10.97 0.01 4.73
CA LYS A 2 9.86 -0.39 3.89
C LYS A 2 8.64 -0.75 4.72
N ILE A 3 7.50 -0.25 4.32
CA ILE A 3 6.22 -0.63 4.93
C ILE A 3 5.38 -1.29 3.84
N ASP A 4 5.00 -2.55 4.05
CA ASP A 4 4.14 -3.27 3.13
C ASP A 4 2.77 -3.44 3.77
N LYS A 5 1.73 -3.13 3.01
CA LYS A 5 0.36 -3.31 3.47
C LYS A 5 -0.42 -4.11 2.43
N HIS A 6 -0.92 -5.26 2.84
CA HIS A 6 -1.75 -6.10 1.98
C HIS A 6 -3.22 -5.81 2.26
N TYR A 7 -4.02 -5.72 1.23
CA TYR A 7 -5.43 -5.47 1.41
C TYR A 7 -6.25 -6.16 0.32
N ASP A 8 -7.53 -6.39 0.63
CA ASP A 8 -8.46 -7.04 -0.28
C ASP A 8 -9.17 -5.95 -1.10
N PRO A 9 -9.09 -6.01 -2.44
CA PRO A 9 -9.70 -4.98 -3.28
C PRO A 9 -11.23 -4.98 -3.27
N THR A 10 -11.87 -5.99 -2.70
CA THR A 10 -13.33 -6.02 -2.60
C THR A 10 -13.86 -5.27 -1.38
N ASP A 11 -12.97 -4.74 -0.56
CA ASP A 11 -13.35 -4.04 0.65
C ASP A 11 -13.68 -2.58 0.33
N ASP A 12 -14.79 -2.09 0.86
CA ASP A 12 -15.20 -0.70 0.70
C ASP A 12 -14.22 0.27 1.37
N LEU A 13 -13.40 -0.24 2.27
CA LEU A 13 -12.40 0.55 2.97
C LEU A 13 -11.13 0.79 2.16
N GLU A 14 -11.06 0.22 0.95
CA GLU A 14 -9.88 0.36 0.11
C GLU A 14 -9.52 1.82 -0.12
N ARG A 15 -10.52 2.64 -0.42
CA ARG A 15 -10.31 4.05 -0.72
C ARG A 15 -9.73 4.80 0.48
N GLU A 16 -10.27 4.54 1.66
CA GLU A 16 -9.80 5.16 2.89
C GLU A 16 -8.39 4.71 3.23
N LEU A 17 -8.13 3.42 3.06
CA LEU A 17 -6.82 2.86 3.33
C LEU A 17 -5.75 3.46 2.43
N LEU A 18 -6.05 3.58 1.14
CA LEU A 18 -5.10 4.15 0.19
C LEU A 18 -4.83 5.62 0.49
N GLN A 19 -5.85 6.34 0.94
CA GLN A 19 -5.69 7.75 1.30
C GLN A 19 -4.80 7.89 2.53
N GLU A 20 -4.98 7.04 3.53
CA GLU A 20 -4.13 7.04 4.71
C GLU A 20 -2.67 6.73 4.36
N LEU A 21 -2.48 5.73 3.51
CA LEU A 21 -1.13 5.34 3.12
C LEU A 21 -0.43 6.43 2.31
N ASP A 22 -1.18 7.13 1.47
CA ASP A 22 -0.65 8.25 0.72
C ASP A 22 -0.20 9.39 1.65
N ASP A 23 -0.99 9.68 2.67
CA ASP A 23 -0.63 10.69 3.66
C ASP A 23 0.63 10.29 4.43
N ILE A 24 0.71 9.03 4.81
CA ILE A 24 1.89 8.54 5.52
C ILE A 24 3.14 8.66 4.64
N ALA A 25 3.01 8.29 3.37
CA ALA A 25 4.13 8.39 2.45
C ALA A 25 4.60 9.84 2.30
N ARG A 26 3.68 10.78 2.28
CA ARG A 26 4.03 12.21 2.20
C ARG A 26 4.74 12.68 3.46
N GLN A 27 4.26 12.26 4.61
CA GLN A 27 4.88 12.64 5.88
C GLN A 27 6.29 12.10 6.00
N LEU A 28 6.52 10.91 5.48
CA LEU A 28 7.83 10.27 5.52
C LEU A 28 8.71 10.68 4.34
N GLN A 29 8.18 11.45 3.40
CA GLN A 29 8.85 11.78 2.15
C GLN A 29 9.28 10.53 1.42
N GLY A 30 8.45 9.49 1.52
CA GLY A 30 8.73 8.20 0.95
C GLY A 30 8.16 8.05 -0.44
N LYS A 31 8.50 6.93 -1.06
CA LYS A 31 7.99 6.57 -2.37
C LYS A 31 6.95 5.48 -2.20
N ILE A 32 5.78 5.68 -2.79
CA ILE A 32 4.69 4.71 -2.70
C ILE A 32 4.62 3.91 -3.99
N THR A 33 4.48 2.61 -3.86
CA THR A 33 4.39 1.69 -4.99
C THR A 33 3.16 0.80 -4.80
N TYR A 34 2.41 0.62 -5.86
CA TYR A 34 1.22 -0.23 -5.84
C TYR A 34 1.49 -1.50 -6.64
N SER A 35 1.16 -2.63 -6.05
CA SER A 35 1.27 -3.93 -6.70
C SER A 35 -0.07 -4.65 -6.62
N SER A 36 -0.45 -5.31 -7.71
CA SER A 36 -1.63 -6.16 -7.69
C SER A 36 -1.19 -7.58 -7.98
N TYR A 37 -1.77 -8.50 -7.25
CA TYR A 37 -1.43 -9.91 -7.36
C TYR A 37 -2.71 -10.69 -7.63
N GLY A 38 -2.77 -11.35 -8.78
CA GLY A 38 -3.91 -12.17 -9.16
C GLY A 38 -3.64 -13.62 -8.87
N ASN A 39 -4.59 -14.26 -8.19
CA ASN A 39 -4.51 -15.68 -7.90
C ASN A 39 -5.38 -16.45 -8.87
N SER A 40 -4.94 -17.63 -9.30
CA SER A 40 -5.69 -18.49 -10.21
C SER A 40 -7.02 -18.98 -9.60
N MET A 41 -7.21 -18.79 -8.33
CA MET A 41 -8.44 -19.17 -7.63
C MET A 41 -9.50 -18.06 -7.61
N GLY A 42 -9.30 -17.01 -8.38
CA GLY A 42 -10.25 -15.91 -8.46
C GLY A 42 -10.16 -14.90 -7.34
N LYS A 43 -9.20 -15.05 -6.45
CA LYS A 43 -8.92 -14.08 -5.41
C LYS A 43 -7.80 -13.15 -5.86
N SER A 44 -8.04 -11.86 -5.77
CA SER A 44 -7.01 -10.89 -6.04
C SER A 44 -6.64 -10.19 -4.75
N SER A 45 -5.36 -9.96 -4.57
CA SER A 45 -4.88 -9.19 -3.43
C SER A 45 -4.01 -8.06 -3.96
N LYS A 46 -4.04 -6.95 -3.25
CA LYS A 46 -3.24 -5.79 -3.61
C LYS A 46 -2.30 -5.47 -2.47
N THR A 47 -1.13 -4.97 -2.82
CA THR A 47 -0.11 -4.60 -1.85
C THR A 47 0.34 -3.18 -2.12
N VAL A 48 0.41 -2.39 -1.08
CA VAL A 48 0.98 -1.04 -1.15
C VAL A 48 2.29 -1.06 -0.39
N THR A 49 3.34 -0.61 -1.03
CA THR A 49 4.67 -0.56 -0.43
C THR A 49 5.12 0.89 -0.34
N ILE A 50 5.54 1.31 0.84
CA ILE A 50 6.10 2.64 1.06
C ILE A 50 7.57 2.47 1.41
N GLU A 51 8.45 3.02 0.58
CA GLU A 51 9.88 3.04 0.84
C GLU A 51 10.28 4.43 1.32
N TYR A 52 11.02 4.48 2.39
CA TYR A 52 11.48 5.75 2.93
C TYR A 52 12.82 5.57 3.60
N ASP A 53 13.57 6.65 3.65
CA ASP A 53 14.88 6.68 4.30
C ASP A 53 14.76 7.37 5.65
N ILE A 54 15.40 6.78 6.64
CA ILE A 54 15.50 7.43 7.94
C ILE A 54 16.82 8.18 7.95
N THR A 55 16.70 9.50 7.90
CA THR A 55 17.87 10.36 8.04
C THR A 55 17.85 10.97 9.44
N GLU A 56 18.88 10.71 10.16
CA GLU A 56 19.06 11.35 11.46
C GLU A 56 19.81 12.66 11.33
#